data_1b60eacb475efc99af544023052f73ae
#
_entry.id   1b60eacb475efc99af544023052f73ae
#
_cell.length_a   1.000
_cell.length_b   1.000
_cell.length_c   1.000
_cell.angle_alpha   90.00
_cell.angle_beta   90.00
_cell.angle_gamma   90.00
#
_symmetry.space_group_name_H-M   'P 1'
#
loop_
_entity.id
_entity.type
_entity.pdbx_description
1 polymer ?
#
loop_
_entity_poly.entity_id
_entity_poly.type
_entity_poly.pdbx_seq_one_letter_code
_entity_poly.pdbx_strand_id
1 'polypeptide(L)'
;VFEAATRSYRAAGKYAWCFAWGKLRHDPVFHALLRRGLLPDSGSLIDLGCGQGVLLSLLKAARDLHADGRWPADWPPPPTRLALRGVDAHPGRVQVARRALDGGAQVELSDLREVDFQACSVIVMLDVLLYLEEAQQERVLEKATTALRPGGLLLLREPDADASFAFQMTKLSAWLEALTRGKLGTKLHCRSAARWSELLERRGLVVDAAPMSDGTPFCNVLFVARKVV
;
A
#
# COMPACT_ATOMS: atom_id res chain seq x y z
N VAL A 1 -2.04 -18.46 -2.40
CA VAL A 1 -1.40 -17.33 -1.69
C VAL A 1 -2.46 -16.49 -1.00
N PHE A 2 -3.42 -15.92 -1.71
CA PHE A 2 -4.42 -14.98 -1.18
C PHE A 2 -5.33 -15.61 -0.11
N GLU A 3 -5.75 -16.86 -0.30
CA GLU A 3 -6.50 -17.58 0.72
C GLU A 3 -5.70 -17.75 2.02
N ALA A 4 -4.42 -18.08 1.93
CA ALA A 4 -3.54 -18.17 3.09
C ALA A 4 -3.43 -16.83 3.82
N ALA A 5 -3.27 -15.72 3.08
CA ALA A 5 -3.18 -14.38 3.64
C ALA A 5 -4.47 -13.93 4.37
N THR A 6 -5.65 -14.40 3.94
CA THR A 6 -6.91 -14.02 4.60
C THR A 6 -7.27 -14.88 5.80
N ARG A 7 -6.62 -16.02 5.97
CA ARG A 7 -6.98 -17.01 7.02
C ARG A 7 -6.89 -16.42 8.43
N SER A 8 -5.86 -15.63 8.69
CA SER A 8 -5.63 -14.98 9.98
C SER A 8 -6.70 -13.94 10.36
N TYR A 9 -7.37 -13.35 9.36
CA TYR A 9 -8.46 -12.37 9.60
C TYR A 9 -9.72 -12.99 10.19
N ARG A 10 -9.89 -14.32 10.14
CA ARG A 10 -11.03 -14.98 10.78
C ARG A 10 -11.08 -14.72 12.29
N ALA A 11 -9.93 -14.66 12.94
CA ALA A 11 -9.80 -14.32 14.36
C ALA A 11 -10.14 -12.85 14.66
N ALA A 12 -9.99 -11.96 13.65
CA ALA A 12 -10.33 -10.54 13.76
C ALA A 12 -11.82 -10.24 13.48
N GLY A 13 -12.58 -11.26 13.05
CA GLY A 13 -14.02 -11.19 12.80
C GLY A 13 -14.43 -11.27 11.34
N LYS A 14 -15.71 -11.62 11.11
CA LYS A 14 -16.26 -11.88 9.76
C LYS A 14 -16.09 -10.69 8.81
N TYR A 15 -16.33 -9.46 9.29
CA TYR A 15 -16.17 -8.24 8.47
C TYR A 15 -14.73 -8.05 8.03
N ALA A 16 -13.77 -8.19 8.94
CA ALA A 16 -12.34 -8.07 8.61
C ALA A 16 -11.90 -9.12 7.60
N TRP A 17 -12.37 -10.35 7.76
CA TRP A 17 -12.09 -11.43 6.81
C TRP A 17 -12.69 -11.15 5.43
N CYS A 18 -13.97 -10.75 5.33
CA CYS A 18 -14.62 -10.41 4.06
C CYS A 18 -13.89 -9.24 3.37
N PHE A 19 -13.49 -8.23 4.12
CA PHE A 19 -12.74 -7.08 3.60
C PHE A 19 -11.39 -7.50 3.01
N ALA A 20 -10.58 -8.24 3.78
CA ALA A 20 -9.27 -8.71 3.31
C ALA A 20 -9.40 -9.63 2.09
N TRP A 21 -10.38 -10.54 2.10
CA TRP A 21 -10.70 -11.41 0.97
C TRP A 21 -11.05 -10.61 -0.28
N GLY A 22 -11.98 -9.65 -0.18
CA GLY A 22 -12.39 -8.80 -1.29
C GLY A 22 -11.23 -7.98 -1.86
N LYS A 23 -10.43 -7.37 -0.98
CA LYS A 23 -9.24 -6.59 -1.38
C LYS A 23 -8.24 -7.47 -2.13
N LEU A 24 -7.83 -8.60 -1.58
CA LEU A 24 -6.82 -9.48 -2.20
C LEU A 24 -7.30 -10.12 -3.50
N ARG A 25 -8.61 -10.36 -3.66
CA ARG A 25 -9.18 -10.99 -4.85
C ARG A 25 -9.41 -10.02 -6.01
N HIS A 26 -9.81 -8.79 -5.71
CA HIS A 26 -10.32 -7.85 -6.73
C HIS A 26 -9.41 -6.65 -6.96
N ASP A 27 -8.46 -6.38 -6.09
CA ASP A 27 -7.53 -5.27 -6.26
C ASP A 27 -6.24 -5.77 -6.93
N PRO A 28 -5.96 -5.37 -8.19
CA PRO A 28 -4.86 -5.91 -8.99
C PRO A 28 -3.48 -5.63 -8.41
N VAL A 29 -3.33 -4.61 -7.56
CA VAL A 29 -2.00 -4.24 -7.00
C VAL A 29 -1.36 -5.37 -6.21
N PHE A 30 -2.12 -6.10 -5.41
CA PHE A 30 -1.58 -7.18 -4.59
C PHE A 30 -1.03 -8.33 -5.44
N HIS A 31 -1.71 -8.60 -6.56
CA HIS A 31 -1.27 -9.58 -7.54
C HIS A 31 0.01 -9.12 -8.26
N ALA A 32 0.00 -7.86 -8.70
CA ALA A 32 1.11 -7.26 -9.43
C ALA A 32 2.39 -7.20 -8.58
N LEU A 33 2.30 -6.85 -7.29
CA LEU A 33 3.46 -6.78 -6.39
C LEU A 33 4.23 -8.10 -6.32
N LEU A 34 3.51 -9.22 -6.26
CA LEU A 34 4.13 -10.55 -6.18
C LEU A 34 4.54 -11.09 -7.55
N ARG A 35 3.64 -11.02 -8.56
CA ARG A 35 3.92 -11.59 -9.89
C ARG A 35 4.98 -10.84 -10.68
N ARG A 36 5.15 -9.55 -10.45
CA ARG A 36 6.22 -8.75 -11.08
C ARG A 36 7.53 -8.79 -10.29
N GLY A 37 7.57 -9.43 -9.11
CA GLY A 37 8.76 -9.48 -8.27
C GLY A 37 9.29 -8.09 -7.90
N LEU A 38 8.39 -7.14 -7.60
CA LEU A 38 8.78 -5.73 -7.41
C LEU A 38 9.57 -5.50 -6.13
N LEU A 39 9.36 -6.32 -5.11
CA LEU A 39 9.94 -6.16 -3.79
C LEU A 39 11.30 -6.86 -3.68
N PRO A 40 12.30 -6.26 -2.99
CA PRO A 40 13.56 -6.91 -2.71
C PRO A 40 13.37 -8.06 -1.70
N ASP A 41 14.24 -9.07 -1.73
CA ASP A 41 14.17 -10.20 -0.80
C ASP A 41 14.40 -9.81 0.67
N SER A 42 15.21 -8.79 0.91
CA SER A 42 15.64 -8.41 2.26
C SER A 42 15.61 -6.91 2.50
N GLY A 43 15.69 -6.53 3.78
CA GLY A 43 15.69 -5.14 4.23
C GLY A 43 14.49 -4.82 5.12
N SER A 44 14.06 -3.55 5.11
CA SER A 44 12.88 -3.09 5.86
C SER A 44 11.84 -2.49 4.92
N LEU A 45 10.59 -2.84 5.14
CA LEU A 45 9.43 -2.30 4.43
C LEU A 45 8.51 -1.59 5.43
N ILE A 46 8.12 -0.37 5.06
CA ILE A 46 7.05 0.36 5.76
C ILE A 46 5.85 0.56 4.83
N ASP A 47 4.67 0.13 5.28
CA ASP A 47 3.37 0.32 4.63
C ASP A 47 2.64 1.49 5.31
N LEU A 48 2.61 2.64 4.65
CA LEU A 48 2.02 3.88 5.14
C LEU A 48 0.55 3.96 4.71
N GLY A 49 -0.34 4.02 5.69
CA GLY A 49 -1.77 3.85 5.48
C GLY A 49 -2.14 2.37 5.32
N CYS A 50 -1.50 1.49 6.09
CA CYS A 50 -1.63 0.04 5.97
C CYS A 50 -3.05 -0.49 6.21
N GLY A 51 -3.95 0.32 6.71
CA GLY A 51 -5.33 -0.07 7.01
C GLY A 51 -5.39 -1.25 7.97
N GLN A 52 -6.07 -2.30 7.54
CA GLN A 52 -6.16 -3.56 8.31
C GLN A 52 -4.93 -4.48 8.10
N GLY A 53 -3.85 -4.00 7.49
CA GLY A 53 -2.61 -4.76 7.30
C GLY A 53 -2.65 -5.81 6.18
N VAL A 54 -3.47 -5.59 5.15
CA VAL A 54 -3.71 -6.58 4.08
C VAL A 54 -2.44 -6.90 3.30
N LEU A 55 -1.65 -5.87 2.94
CA LEU A 55 -0.35 -6.07 2.28
C LEU A 55 0.62 -6.85 3.17
N LEU A 56 0.73 -6.47 4.43
CA LEU A 56 1.64 -7.12 5.37
C LEU A 56 1.28 -8.59 5.59
N SER A 57 -0.02 -8.90 5.68
CA SER A 57 -0.50 -10.27 5.77
C SER A 57 -0.23 -11.09 4.50
N LEU A 58 -0.35 -10.46 3.33
CA LEU A 58 0.01 -11.09 2.06
C LEU A 58 1.49 -11.45 2.02
N LEU A 59 2.37 -10.54 2.41
CA LEU A 59 3.82 -10.76 2.42
C LEU A 59 4.22 -11.84 3.45
N LYS A 60 3.59 -11.83 4.63
CA LYS A 60 3.77 -12.90 5.61
C LYS A 60 3.36 -14.26 5.04
N ALA A 61 2.18 -14.37 4.46
CA ALA A 61 1.69 -15.61 3.86
C ALA A 61 2.55 -16.08 2.67
N ALA A 62 3.07 -15.15 1.87
CA ALA A 62 3.98 -15.45 0.77
C ALA A 62 5.28 -16.08 1.27
N ARG A 63 5.88 -15.51 2.32
CA ARG A 63 7.08 -16.05 2.99
C ARG A 63 6.82 -17.45 3.57
N ASP A 64 5.71 -17.62 4.28
CA ASP A 64 5.38 -18.89 4.93
C ASP A 64 5.14 -20.00 3.87
N LEU A 65 4.42 -19.71 2.79
CA LEU A 65 4.20 -20.64 1.68
C LEU A 65 5.50 -21.00 0.94
N HIS A 66 6.40 -20.05 0.79
CA HIS A 66 7.70 -20.31 0.16
C HIS A 66 8.57 -21.23 1.04
N ALA A 67 8.59 -20.98 2.34
CA ALA A 67 9.30 -21.83 3.31
C ALA A 67 8.76 -23.27 3.33
N ASP A 68 7.43 -23.43 3.16
CA ASP A 68 6.76 -24.73 3.10
C ASP A 68 6.89 -25.44 1.73
N GLY A 69 7.59 -24.87 0.74
CA GLY A 69 7.67 -25.41 -0.62
C GLY A 69 6.34 -25.37 -1.41
N ARG A 70 5.41 -24.52 -1.00
CA ARG A 70 4.06 -24.39 -1.58
C ARG A 70 3.89 -23.10 -2.39
N TRP A 71 4.98 -22.39 -2.64
CA TRP A 71 4.98 -21.20 -3.49
C TRP A 71 4.72 -21.58 -4.96
N PRO A 72 3.90 -20.82 -5.73
CA PRO A 72 3.69 -21.11 -7.14
C PRO A 72 5.00 -21.07 -7.93
N ALA A 73 5.28 -22.14 -8.69
CA ALA A 73 6.54 -22.30 -9.41
C ALA A 73 6.71 -21.31 -10.58
N ASP A 74 5.59 -20.80 -11.10
CA ASP A 74 5.53 -19.81 -12.18
C ASP A 74 5.64 -18.36 -11.69
N TRP A 75 5.76 -18.14 -10.37
CA TRP A 75 5.93 -16.81 -9.78
C TRP A 75 7.39 -16.58 -9.38
N PRO A 76 7.90 -15.34 -9.50
CA PRO A 76 9.21 -15.02 -8.94
C PRO A 76 9.23 -15.29 -7.43
N PRO A 77 10.39 -15.60 -6.84
CA PRO A 77 10.50 -15.80 -5.40
C PRO A 77 9.93 -14.61 -4.62
N PRO A 78 9.16 -14.84 -3.55
CA PRO A 78 8.64 -13.75 -2.74
C PRO A 78 9.75 -13.20 -1.85
N PRO A 79 9.58 -11.97 -1.30
CA PRO A 79 10.49 -11.45 -0.28
C PRO A 79 10.42 -12.31 0.99
N THR A 80 11.55 -12.86 1.43
CA THR A 80 11.60 -13.78 2.58
C THR A 80 12.15 -13.13 3.85
N ARG A 81 12.98 -12.08 3.72
CA ARG A 81 13.75 -11.45 4.80
C ARG A 81 13.44 -9.95 4.98
N LEU A 82 12.23 -9.53 4.60
CA LEU A 82 11.79 -8.16 4.86
C LEU A 82 11.28 -8.03 6.30
N ALA A 83 11.82 -7.08 7.05
CA ALA A 83 11.21 -6.60 8.28
C ALA A 83 9.99 -5.74 7.93
N LEU A 84 8.81 -6.12 8.40
CA LEU A 84 7.55 -5.50 8.01
C LEU A 84 7.05 -4.54 9.10
N ARG A 85 6.77 -3.29 8.72
CA ARG A 85 6.13 -2.28 9.56
C ARG A 85 4.94 -1.67 8.84
N GLY A 86 3.83 -1.49 9.54
CA GLY A 86 2.64 -0.79 9.04
C GLY A 86 2.27 0.39 9.92
N VAL A 87 1.76 1.44 9.32
CA VAL A 87 1.27 2.63 10.02
C VAL A 87 -0.11 3.00 9.51
N ASP A 88 -1.05 3.24 10.41
CA ASP A 88 -2.38 3.78 10.07
C ASP A 88 -2.90 4.67 11.19
N ALA A 89 -3.64 5.72 10.86
CA ALA A 89 -4.19 6.66 11.82
C ALA A 89 -5.50 6.19 12.47
N HIS A 90 -6.09 5.09 11.98
CA HIS A 90 -7.39 4.63 12.46
C HIS A 90 -7.25 3.51 13.50
N PRO A 91 -7.61 3.72 14.80
CA PRO A 91 -7.34 2.76 15.87
C PRO A 91 -8.00 1.40 15.64
N GLY A 92 -9.24 1.36 15.12
CA GLY A 92 -9.94 0.10 14.83
C GLY A 92 -9.26 -0.72 13.73
N ARG A 93 -8.69 -0.09 12.70
CA ARG A 93 -7.93 -0.77 11.64
C ARG A 93 -6.63 -1.33 12.17
N VAL A 94 -5.90 -0.53 12.95
CA VAL A 94 -4.65 -0.95 13.61
C VAL A 94 -4.90 -2.16 14.53
N GLN A 95 -6.01 -2.16 15.28
CA GLN A 95 -6.37 -3.29 16.13
C GLN A 95 -6.63 -4.57 15.31
N VAL A 96 -7.35 -4.45 14.19
CA VAL A 96 -7.57 -5.59 13.27
C VAL A 96 -6.24 -6.08 12.69
N ALA A 97 -5.40 -5.16 12.20
CA ALA A 97 -4.08 -5.50 11.66
C ALA A 97 -3.20 -6.25 12.67
N ARG A 98 -3.11 -5.75 13.89
CA ARG A 98 -2.34 -6.41 14.97
C ARG A 98 -2.83 -7.83 15.25
N ARG A 99 -4.15 -8.03 15.31
CA ARG A 99 -4.74 -9.37 15.50
C ARG A 99 -4.48 -10.30 14.33
N ALA A 100 -4.61 -9.80 13.10
CA ALA A 100 -4.42 -10.62 11.90
C ALA A 100 -2.95 -10.98 11.65
N LEU A 101 -2.02 -10.12 12.03
CA LEU A 101 -0.58 -10.32 11.80
C LEU A 101 0.10 -11.14 12.90
N ASP A 102 -0.50 -11.22 14.10
CA ASP A 102 -0.05 -12.05 15.23
C ASP A 102 1.48 -11.97 15.45
N GLY A 103 2.01 -10.76 15.59
CA GLY A 103 3.44 -10.50 15.76
C GLY A 103 4.31 -10.62 14.50
N GLY A 104 3.76 -11.01 13.35
CA GLY A 104 4.50 -11.15 12.08
C GLY A 104 4.91 -9.83 11.43
N ALA A 105 4.41 -8.70 11.93
CA ALA A 105 4.80 -7.35 11.55
C ALA A 105 4.54 -6.37 12.70
N GLN A 106 5.29 -5.27 12.73
CA GLN A 106 5.02 -4.16 13.66
C GLN A 106 3.91 -3.28 13.07
N VAL A 107 2.88 -2.96 13.86
CA VAL A 107 1.79 -2.07 13.44
C VAL A 107 1.63 -0.93 14.45
N GLU A 108 1.76 0.28 13.94
CA GLU A 108 1.74 1.51 14.72
C GLU A 108 0.47 2.33 14.43
N LEU A 109 -0.11 2.88 15.50
CA LEU A 109 -1.16 3.90 15.41
C LEU A 109 -0.51 5.27 15.35
N SER A 110 -0.43 5.86 14.16
CA SER A 110 0.16 7.18 13.97
C SER A 110 -0.40 7.84 12.70
N ASP A 111 -0.40 9.16 12.69
CA ASP A 111 -0.70 9.95 11.50
C ASP A 111 0.51 9.98 10.56
N LEU A 112 0.30 9.84 9.24
CA LEU A 112 1.37 9.89 8.24
C LEU A 112 2.23 11.16 8.32
N ARG A 113 1.65 12.26 8.77
CA ARG A 113 2.33 13.56 8.93
C ARG A 113 3.35 13.55 10.07
N GLU A 114 3.15 12.67 11.06
CA GLU A 114 3.90 12.60 12.32
C GLU A 114 4.82 11.39 12.42
N VAL A 115 4.70 10.44 11.47
CA VAL A 115 5.54 9.22 11.45
C VAL A 115 7.01 9.56 11.49
N ASP A 116 7.74 8.88 12.37
CA ASP A 116 9.19 8.83 12.33
C ASP A 116 9.65 7.85 11.25
N PHE A 117 10.26 8.41 10.21
CA PHE A 117 10.78 7.67 9.07
C PHE A 117 12.21 7.22 9.37
N GLN A 118 12.36 6.02 9.88
CA GLN A 118 13.68 5.40 9.95
C GLN A 118 14.16 4.99 8.55
N ALA A 119 15.49 4.94 8.36
CA ALA A 119 16.08 4.52 7.09
C ALA A 119 15.58 3.13 6.68
N CYS A 120 14.95 3.02 5.51
CA CYS A 120 14.31 1.80 5.05
C CYS A 120 14.63 1.48 3.59
N SER A 121 14.38 0.23 3.20
CA SER A 121 14.61 -0.25 1.84
C SER A 121 13.40 -0.07 0.94
N VAL A 122 12.20 -0.16 1.51
CA VAL A 122 10.93 -0.08 0.78
C VAL A 122 9.93 0.77 1.55
N ILE A 123 9.29 1.69 0.85
CA ILE A 123 8.12 2.43 1.33
C ILE A 123 6.96 2.13 0.40
N VAL A 124 5.80 1.81 0.98
CA VAL A 124 4.56 1.57 0.24
C VAL A 124 3.50 2.55 0.71
N MET A 125 2.83 3.19 -0.24
CA MET A 125 1.67 4.07 -0.04
C MET A 125 0.61 3.72 -1.08
N LEU A 126 -0.46 3.05 -0.65
CA LEU A 126 -1.54 2.62 -1.55
C LEU A 126 -2.84 3.35 -1.19
N ASP A 127 -3.28 4.27 -2.06
CA ASP A 127 -4.54 5.02 -1.94
C ASP A 127 -4.65 5.80 -0.61
N VAL A 128 -3.60 6.49 -0.20
CA VAL A 128 -3.53 7.15 1.10
C VAL A 128 -3.26 8.65 1.02
N LEU A 129 -2.44 9.11 0.06
CA LEU A 129 -2.08 10.52 -0.04
C LEU A 129 -3.26 11.38 -0.49
N LEU A 130 -4.21 10.83 -1.24
CA LEU A 130 -5.43 11.56 -1.66
C LEU A 130 -6.24 12.14 -0.49
N TYR A 131 -6.05 11.68 0.74
CA TYR A 131 -6.71 12.22 1.93
C TYR A 131 -5.99 13.40 2.56
N LEU A 132 -4.80 13.74 2.09
CA LEU A 132 -3.97 14.85 2.56
C LEU A 132 -4.04 16.02 1.58
N GLU A 133 -3.96 17.24 2.09
CA GLU A 133 -3.77 18.43 1.26
C GLU A 133 -2.44 18.37 0.51
N GLU A 134 -2.36 19.02 -0.65
CA GLU A 134 -1.20 18.96 -1.54
C GLU A 134 0.13 19.28 -0.84
N ALA A 135 0.14 20.30 0.01
CA ALA A 135 1.34 20.66 0.77
C ALA A 135 1.73 19.58 1.82
N GLN A 136 0.74 18.84 2.34
CA GLN A 136 0.99 17.72 3.26
C GLN A 136 1.50 16.50 2.51
N GLN A 137 0.94 16.20 1.31
CA GLN A 137 1.44 15.15 0.42
C GLN A 137 2.91 15.34 0.11
N GLU A 138 3.31 16.56 -0.26
CA GLU A 138 4.70 16.89 -0.60
C GLU A 138 5.64 16.73 0.60
N ARG A 139 5.22 17.13 1.80
CA ARG A 139 6.00 16.92 3.03
C ARG A 139 6.17 15.45 3.38
N VAL A 140 5.11 14.65 3.23
CA VAL A 140 5.19 13.20 3.45
C VAL A 140 6.14 12.55 2.45
N LEU A 141 6.04 12.91 1.17
CA LEU A 141 6.94 12.41 0.13
C LEU A 141 8.40 12.82 0.39
N GLU A 142 8.65 14.04 0.84
CA GLU A 142 9.99 14.50 1.19
C GLU A 142 10.60 13.66 2.32
N LYS A 143 9.87 13.46 3.41
CA LYS A 143 10.30 12.59 4.52
C LYS A 143 10.54 11.15 4.02
N ALA A 144 9.62 10.60 3.23
CA ALA A 144 9.71 9.25 2.70
C ALA A 144 10.94 9.07 1.81
N THR A 145 11.16 9.98 0.85
CA THR A 145 12.31 9.89 -0.06
C THR A 145 13.65 10.10 0.64
N THR A 146 13.69 10.95 1.68
CA THR A 146 14.86 11.10 2.53
C THR A 146 15.20 9.83 3.27
N ALA A 147 14.19 9.14 3.83
CA ALA A 147 14.36 7.89 4.58
C ALA A 147 14.70 6.68 3.71
N LEU A 148 14.41 6.72 2.41
CA LEU A 148 14.81 5.65 1.50
C LEU A 148 16.33 5.58 1.40
N ARG A 149 16.87 4.36 1.56
CA ARG A 149 18.29 4.07 1.31
C ARG A 149 18.62 4.24 -0.17
N PRO A 150 19.87 4.48 -0.56
CA PRO A 150 20.32 4.37 -1.94
C PRO A 150 19.87 3.03 -2.56
N GLY A 151 19.32 3.05 -3.78
CA GLY A 151 18.71 1.89 -4.41
C GLY A 151 17.35 1.47 -3.83
N GLY A 152 16.83 2.19 -2.83
CA GLY A 152 15.54 1.90 -2.19
C GLY A 152 14.35 2.12 -3.11
N LEU A 153 13.24 1.50 -2.78
CA LEU A 153 12.01 1.45 -3.58
C LEU A 153 10.87 2.19 -2.87
N LEU A 154 10.24 3.12 -3.55
CA LEU A 154 8.95 3.68 -3.21
C LEU A 154 7.88 3.12 -4.17
N LEU A 155 6.85 2.50 -3.62
CA LEU A 155 5.64 2.11 -4.33
C LEU A 155 4.52 3.05 -3.93
N LEU A 156 4.11 3.91 -4.84
CA LEU A 156 2.99 4.83 -4.67
C LEU A 156 1.86 4.41 -5.59
N ARG A 157 0.65 4.23 -5.07
CA ARG A 157 -0.56 4.09 -5.90
C ARG A 157 -1.55 5.16 -5.52
N GLU A 158 -2.00 5.91 -6.53
CA GLU A 158 -2.99 6.97 -6.38
C GLU A 158 -3.90 7.03 -7.62
N PRO A 159 -5.13 7.55 -7.49
CA PRO A 159 -6.00 7.77 -8.64
C PRO A 159 -5.46 8.88 -9.54
N ASP A 160 -5.60 8.69 -10.86
CA ASP A 160 -5.28 9.70 -11.85
C ASP A 160 -6.44 10.69 -12.01
N ALA A 161 -6.19 11.95 -11.66
CA ALA A 161 -7.19 13.00 -11.73
C ALA A 161 -7.62 13.36 -13.18
N ASP A 162 -6.80 13.01 -14.19
CA ASP A 162 -7.09 13.28 -15.60
C ASP A 162 -7.95 12.18 -16.25
N ALA A 163 -8.15 11.04 -15.58
CA ALA A 163 -8.98 9.94 -16.06
C ALA A 163 -10.48 10.21 -15.82
N SER A 164 -11.15 10.84 -16.77
CA SER A 164 -12.46 11.50 -16.64
C SER A 164 -13.58 10.67 -15.99
N PHE A 165 -14.05 9.57 -16.57
CA PHE A 165 -15.17 8.79 -16.04
C PHE A 165 -14.77 7.91 -14.82
N ALA A 166 -13.66 7.20 -14.92
CA ALA A 166 -13.16 6.34 -13.84
C ALA A 166 -12.79 7.16 -12.58
N PHE A 167 -12.40 8.42 -12.74
CA PHE A 167 -12.16 9.33 -11.65
C PHE A 167 -13.44 9.69 -10.86
N GLN A 168 -14.58 9.85 -11.55
CA GLN A 168 -15.87 10.05 -10.86
C GLN A 168 -16.28 8.82 -10.02
N MET A 169 -16.03 7.63 -10.51
CA MET A 169 -16.26 6.39 -9.75
C MET A 169 -15.35 6.29 -8.52
N THR A 170 -14.09 6.69 -8.65
CA THR A 170 -13.15 6.76 -7.52
C THR A 170 -13.64 7.73 -6.44
N LYS A 171 -14.14 8.92 -6.83
CA LYS A 171 -14.73 9.87 -5.88
C LYS A 171 -15.96 9.31 -5.17
N LEU A 172 -16.84 8.61 -5.91
CA LEU A 172 -18.04 8.00 -5.34
C LEU A 172 -17.70 6.92 -4.31
N SER A 173 -16.73 6.05 -4.61
CA SER A 173 -16.32 5.00 -3.68
C SER A 173 -15.67 5.56 -2.41
N ALA A 174 -14.83 6.59 -2.54
CA ALA A 174 -14.22 7.27 -1.42
C ALA A 174 -15.26 8.02 -0.56
N TRP A 175 -16.29 8.59 -1.18
CA TRP A 175 -17.41 9.19 -0.47
C TRP A 175 -18.23 8.16 0.32
N LEU A 176 -18.53 6.99 -0.27
CA LEU A 176 -19.18 5.87 0.42
C LEU A 176 -18.35 5.36 1.60
N GLU A 177 -17.03 5.27 1.43
CA GLU A 177 -16.12 4.88 2.51
C GLU A 177 -16.07 5.93 3.64
N ALA A 178 -16.11 7.22 3.30
CA ALA A 178 -16.17 8.31 4.27
C ALA A 178 -17.49 8.29 5.07
N LEU A 179 -18.62 7.95 4.43
CA LEU A 179 -19.90 7.74 5.10
C LEU A 179 -19.81 6.63 6.16
N THR A 180 -19.22 5.49 5.82
CA THR A 180 -19.07 4.37 6.77
C THR A 180 -18.12 4.67 7.93
N ARG A 181 -17.25 5.68 7.78
CA ARG A 181 -16.30 6.14 8.79
C ARG A 181 -16.81 7.31 9.66
N GLY A 182 -18.03 7.80 9.41
CA GLY A 182 -18.58 8.97 10.10
C GLY A 182 -17.86 10.29 9.78
N LYS A 183 -17.07 10.34 8.72
CA LYS A 183 -16.35 11.54 8.23
C LYS A 183 -17.01 12.08 6.95
N LEU A 184 -18.22 12.55 7.07
CA LEU A 184 -18.92 13.28 6.02
C LEU A 184 -18.12 14.53 5.62
N GLY A 185 -17.82 14.68 4.32
CA GLY A 185 -17.18 15.88 3.78
C GLY A 185 -15.66 15.82 3.65
N THR A 186 -15.02 14.66 3.73
CA THR A 186 -13.56 14.54 3.43
C THR A 186 -13.32 14.92 1.97
N LYS A 187 -12.68 16.06 1.74
CA LYS A 187 -12.24 16.48 0.42
C LYS A 187 -11.07 15.60 -0.03
N LEU A 188 -11.15 15.08 -1.24
CA LEU A 188 -10.05 14.34 -1.85
C LEU A 188 -9.15 15.31 -2.65
N HIS A 189 -7.85 15.15 -2.49
CA HIS A 189 -6.83 15.93 -3.15
C HIS A 189 -6.04 15.03 -4.10
N CYS A 190 -6.60 14.81 -5.28
CA CYS A 190 -6.00 13.96 -6.31
C CYS A 190 -5.19 14.79 -7.29
N ARG A 191 -4.09 14.22 -7.77
CA ARG A 191 -3.23 14.80 -8.82
C ARG A 191 -3.30 13.91 -10.06
N SER A 192 -2.92 14.45 -11.23
CA SER A 192 -2.73 13.62 -12.41
C SER A 192 -1.51 12.70 -12.28
N ALA A 193 -1.51 11.62 -13.06
CA ALA A 193 -0.38 10.69 -13.10
C ALA A 193 0.92 11.40 -13.49
N ALA A 194 0.85 12.32 -14.45
CA ALA A 194 2.01 13.14 -14.85
C ALA A 194 2.55 13.98 -13.68
N ARG A 195 1.66 14.58 -12.89
CA ARG A 195 2.08 15.40 -11.74
C ARG A 195 2.70 14.56 -10.62
N TRP A 196 2.21 13.36 -10.39
CA TRP A 196 2.83 12.43 -9.44
C TRP A 196 4.24 12.02 -9.89
N SER A 197 4.41 11.64 -11.18
CA SER A 197 5.73 11.32 -11.75
C SER A 197 6.70 12.48 -11.57
N GLU A 198 6.33 13.70 -11.97
CA GLU A 198 7.15 14.89 -11.82
C GLU A 198 7.58 15.15 -10.36
N LEU A 199 6.65 14.98 -9.40
CA LEU A 199 6.96 15.17 -7.98
C LEU A 199 7.97 14.15 -7.46
N LEU A 200 7.91 12.91 -7.91
CA LEU A 200 8.83 11.85 -7.53
C LEU A 200 10.20 12.04 -8.18
N GLU A 201 10.23 12.38 -9.47
CA GLU A 201 11.47 12.64 -10.23
C GLU A 201 12.24 13.84 -9.67
N ARG A 202 11.56 14.93 -9.31
CA ARG A 202 12.18 16.09 -8.63
C ARG A 202 12.83 15.74 -7.30
N ARG A 203 12.46 14.61 -6.69
CA ARG A 203 13.06 14.08 -5.44
C ARG A 203 14.17 13.07 -5.70
N GLY A 204 14.66 12.99 -6.94
CA GLY A 204 15.78 12.12 -7.31
C GLY A 204 15.40 10.66 -7.47
N LEU A 205 14.14 10.35 -7.77
CA LEU A 205 13.69 8.99 -8.04
C LEU A 205 13.58 8.75 -9.56
N VAL A 206 13.91 7.56 -10.00
CA VAL A 206 13.58 7.07 -11.35
C VAL A 206 12.21 6.39 -11.26
N VAL A 207 11.26 6.83 -12.07
CA VAL A 207 9.85 6.47 -11.96
C VAL A 207 9.40 5.66 -13.18
N ASP A 208 8.79 4.49 -12.91
CA ASP A 208 7.99 3.73 -13.86
C ASP A 208 6.53 3.78 -13.40
N ALA A 209 5.65 4.29 -14.26
CA ALA A 209 4.23 4.45 -13.96
C ALA A 209 3.38 3.56 -14.87
N ALA A 210 2.48 2.77 -14.26
CA ALA A 210 1.60 1.88 -15.01
C ALA A 210 0.17 1.92 -14.45
N PRO A 211 -0.86 1.84 -15.32
CA PRO A 211 -2.22 1.63 -14.86
C PRO A 211 -2.32 0.43 -13.92
N MET A 212 -3.07 0.58 -12.81
CA MET A 212 -3.22 -0.45 -11.79
C MET A 212 -4.69 -0.55 -11.34
N SER A 213 -5.58 -0.70 -12.30
CA SER A 213 -7.02 -0.69 -12.10
C SER A 213 -7.76 -1.81 -12.85
N ASP A 214 -7.06 -2.75 -13.45
CA ASP A 214 -7.66 -3.83 -14.24
C ASP A 214 -8.74 -4.58 -13.45
N GLY A 215 -9.91 -4.73 -14.08
CA GLY A 215 -11.07 -5.38 -13.44
C GLY A 215 -11.77 -4.53 -12.37
N THR A 216 -11.39 -3.27 -12.20
CA THR A 216 -12.04 -2.32 -11.28
C THR A 216 -12.57 -1.09 -12.01
N PRO A 217 -13.57 -0.38 -11.49
CA PRO A 217 -14.06 0.87 -12.07
C PRO A 217 -13.18 2.09 -11.75
N PHE A 218 -12.01 1.90 -11.18
CA PHE A 218 -11.13 2.98 -10.71
C PHE A 218 -10.10 3.37 -11.77
N CYS A 219 -9.38 4.47 -11.53
CA CYS A 219 -8.34 4.99 -12.42
C CYS A 219 -6.96 5.02 -11.71
N ASN A 220 -6.69 4.02 -10.89
CA ASN A 220 -5.46 3.97 -10.12
C ASN A 220 -4.23 3.72 -11.00
N VAL A 221 -3.15 4.44 -10.70
CA VAL A 221 -1.83 4.26 -11.30
C VAL A 221 -0.85 3.86 -10.22
N LEU A 222 -0.05 2.84 -10.50
CA LEU A 222 1.07 2.43 -9.65
C LEU A 222 2.36 3.07 -10.16
N PHE A 223 3.01 3.82 -9.31
CA PHE A 223 4.35 4.38 -9.52
C PHE A 223 5.36 3.51 -8.79
N VAL A 224 6.26 2.91 -9.55
CA VAL A 224 7.42 2.16 -9.06
C VAL A 224 8.62 3.10 -9.14
N ALA A 225 8.97 3.74 -8.03
CA ALA A 225 9.96 4.79 -7.97
C ALA A 225 11.20 4.32 -7.21
N ARG A 226 12.38 4.38 -7.85
CA ARG A 226 13.65 3.91 -7.28
C ARG A 226 14.58 5.06 -6.99
N LYS A 227 15.16 5.08 -5.79
CA LYS A 227 16.21 6.05 -5.44
C LYS A 227 17.51 5.68 -6.14
N VAL A 228 18.09 6.65 -6.85
CA VAL A 228 19.40 6.46 -7.51
C VAL A 228 20.47 6.18 -6.45
N VAL A 229 21.43 5.33 -6.78
CA VAL A 229 22.55 4.97 -5.90
C VAL A 229 23.55 6.11 -5.79
#